data_f1bbdcef128de2a64fa46a8ddf1b421b
#
_entry.id   f1bbdcef128de2a64fa46a8ddf1b421b
#
_cell.length_a   1.000
_cell.length_b   1.000
_cell.length_c   1.000
_cell.angle_alpha   90.00
_cell.angle_beta   90.00
_cell.angle_gamma   90.00
#
_symmetry.space_group_name_H-M   'P 1'
#
loop_
_entity.id
_entity.type
_entity.pdbx_description
1 polymer ?
#
loop_
_entity_poly.entity_id
_entity_poly.type
_entity_poly.pdbx_seq_one_letter_code
_entity_poly.pdbx_strand_id
1 'polypeptide(L)'
;MNGPLLRGPVLRLTEAGWFRRLVTGRLGRPVVARFVAGEHLDDAVRAAKALDGQKISTILDHLGENVTAPEHAVEAVGAYVRALDRIRVEPFLDLTVSVKLTQLGLDFSHELCVANMERVLEAAAEIGTLVMIDMESSAYVDRTLRVFRELRERHDRVGVALQTCLRRTGRDVDELPDGSVIRIVKGAYLEPPEVAFATRREVDTTFAQLTATLLARGHVVHVATHDPALLDGTVSFVERRAIPWTRVEFQMLYGIRRDLQNRLANEGYPVRVYVPYGTEWYPYLTRRMAERPANMWFFASNLVRFGR
;
A
#
# COMPACT_ATOMS: atom_id res chain seq x y z
N MET A 1 11.73 13.19 17.05
CA MET A 1 11.89 14.47 16.33
C MET A 1 12.22 14.15 14.89
N ASN A 2 11.28 14.24 13.96
CA ASN A 2 11.55 14.25 12.52
C ASN A 2 10.24 14.63 11.83
N GLY A 3 10.09 15.94 11.65
CA GLY A 3 8.91 16.55 11.07
C GLY A 3 8.96 16.56 9.53
N PRO A 4 7.92 17.06 8.89
CA PRO A 4 7.80 17.21 7.43
C PRO A 4 8.93 18.03 6.78
N LEU A 5 9.74 18.73 7.56
CA LEU A 5 10.84 19.62 7.12
C LEU A 5 11.97 18.90 6.34
N LEU A 6 12.20 17.59 6.56
CA LEU A 6 13.26 16.85 5.86
C LEU A 6 12.78 16.10 4.62
N ARG A 7 11.48 15.93 4.45
CA ARG A 7 10.91 15.14 3.35
C ARG A 7 11.12 15.79 1.98
N GLY A 8 10.88 17.09 1.88
CA GLY A 8 11.12 17.86 0.65
C GLY A 8 12.58 17.87 0.19
N PRO A 9 13.57 18.20 1.05
CA PRO A 9 14.99 18.11 0.70
C PRO A 9 15.44 16.70 0.29
N VAL A 10 14.93 15.65 0.93
CA VAL A 10 15.24 14.25 0.56
C VAL A 10 14.71 13.93 -0.83
N LEU A 11 13.47 14.29 -1.15
CA LEU A 11 12.90 14.06 -2.48
C LEU A 11 13.70 14.80 -3.57
N ARG A 12 14.08 16.07 -3.36
CA ARG A 12 14.96 16.79 -4.30
C ARG A 12 16.30 16.11 -4.49
N LEU A 13 16.90 15.57 -3.43
CA LEU A 13 18.14 14.81 -3.51
C LEU A 13 17.97 13.55 -4.35
N THR A 14 16.83 12.87 -4.22
CA THR A 14 16.56 11.65 -4.98
C THR A 14 16.25 11.92 -6.46
N GLU A 15 15.86 13.12 -6.84
CA GLU A 15 15.69 13.54 -8.23
C GLU A 15 17.02 13.78 -8.95
N ALA A 16 18.13 13.93 -8.21
CA ALA A 16 19.45 14.15 -8.78
C ALA A 16 19.94 12.93 -9.58
N GLY A 17 20.35 13.14 -10.83
CA GLY A 17 20.77 12.07 -11.75
C GLY A 17 21.94 11.20 -11.22
N TRP A 18 22.85 11.78 -10.44
CA TRP A 18 23.93 11.03 -9.79
C TRP A 18 23.40 10.05 -8.73
N PHE A 19 22.38 10.47 -7.96
CA PHE A 19 21.76 9.62 -6.95
C PHE A 19 21.05 8.42 -7.60
N ARG A 20 20.30 8.66 -8.69
CA ARG A 20 19.68 7.60 -9.47
C ARG A 20 20.70 6.58 -9.95
N ARG A 21 21.82 7.03 -10.56
CA ARG A 21 22.93 6.15 -11.02
C ARG A 21 23.53 5.33 -9.87
N LEU A 22 23.67 5.92 -8.69
CA LEU A 22 24.20 5.23 -7.52
C LEU A 22 23.27 4.12 -7.05
N VAL A 23 21.97 4.40 -6.99
CA VAL A 23 20.94 3.46 -6.51
C VAL A 23 20.69 2.34 -7.52
N THR A 24 20.71 2.64 -8.83
CA THR A 24 20.54 1.64 -9.90
C THR A 24 21.81 0.82 -10.13
N GLY A 25 22.96 1.29 -9.64
CA GLY A 25 24.23 0.58 -9.75
C GLY A 25 24.33 -0.65 -8.84
N ARG A 26 25.42 -1.40 -9.01
CA ARG A 26 25.69 -2.63 -8.21
C ARG A 26 25.64 -2.41 -6.70
N LEU A 27 26.05 -1.23 -6.22
CA LEU A 27 26.08 -0.88 -4.80
C LEU A 27 24.68 -0.61 -4.22
N GLY A 28 23.73 -0.15 -5.04
CA GLY A 28 22.35 0.13 -4.62
C GLY A 28 21.45 -1.13 -4.57
N ARG A 29 21.78 -2.17 -5.35
CA ARG A 29 20.96 -3.40 -5.44
C ARG A 29 20.57 -4.02 -4.09
N PRO A 30 21.46 -4.18 -3.10
CA PRO A 30 21.09 -4.77 -1.81
C PRO A 30 20.09 -3.91 -1.03
N VAL A 31 20.16 -2.57 -1.23
CA VAL A 31 19.21 -1.64 -0.60
C VAL A 31 17.86 -1.72 -1.28
N VAL A 32 17.82 -1.75 -2.61
CA VAL A 32 16.58 -1.94 -3.38
C VAL A 32 15.91 -3.25 -3.00
N ALA A 33 16.65 -4.37 -2.97
CA ALA A 33 16.15 -5.70 -2.62
C ALA A 33 15.56 -5.79 -1.20
N ARG A 34 15.86 -4.84 -0.32
CA ARG A 34 15.22 -4.77 1.00
C ARG A 34 13.77 -4.31 0.92
N PHE A 35 13.43 -3.45 -0.03
CA PHE A 35 12.13 -2.77 -0.11
C PHE A 35 11.30 -3.19 -1.32
N VAL A 36 11.92 -3.80 -2.33
CA VAL A 36 11.30 -4.27 -3.57
C VAL A 36 11.71 -5.73 -3.76
N ALA A 37 10.76 -6.60 -4.01
CA ALA A 37 11.02 -8.04 -4.12
C ALA A 37 11.88 -8.39 -5.34
N GLY A 38 11.76 -7.60 -6.42
CA GLY A 38 12.47 -7.75 -7.68
C GLY A 38 11.72 -7.11 -8.82
N GLU A 39 12.18 -7.36 -10.05
CA GLU A 39 11.55 -6.78 -11.24
C GLU A 39 10.47 -7.70 -11.84
N HIS A 40 10.50 -8.98 -11.52
CA HIS A 40 9.59 -9.98 -12.08
C HIS A 40 8.59 -10.50 -11.04
N LEU A 41 7.43 -10.92 -11.53
CA LEU A 41 6.36 -11.52 -10.71
C LEU A 41 6.87 -12.72 -9.89
N ASP A 42 7.74 -13.55 -10.46
CA ASP A 42 8.32 -14.69 -9.74
C ASP A 42 9.20 -14.28 -8.54
N ASP A 43 9.79 -13.08 -8.57
CA ASP A 43 10.51 -12.53 -7.41
C ASP A 43 9.55 -12.23 -6.26
N ALA A 44 8.39 -11.63 -6.60
CA ALA A 44 7.34 -11.33 -5.63
C ALA A 44 6.72 -12.63 -5.05
N VAL A 45 6.50 -13.65 -5.88
CA VAL A 45 6.00 -14.95 -5.42
C VAL A 45 7.02 -15.65 -4.51
N ARG A 46 8.32 -15.57 -4.80
CA ARG A 46 9.35 -16.08 -3.89
C ARG A 46 9.35 -15.38 -2.53
N ALA A 47 9.18 -14.05 -2.55
CA ALA A 47 9.03 -13.27 -1.32
C ALA A 47 7.77 -13.66 -0.54
N ALA A 48 6.65 -13.88 -1.23
CA ALA A 48 5.40 -14.34 -0.63
C ALA A 48 5.56 -15.72 0.04
N LYS A 49 6.21 -16.68 -0.62
CA LYS A 49 6.51 -18.01 -0.03
C LYS A 49 7.36 -17.90 1.24
N ALA A 50 8.33 -16.98 1.27
CA ALA A 50 9.15 -16.75 2.46
C ALA A 50 8.35 -16.08 3.61
N LEU A 51 7.36 -15.25 3.31
CA LEU A 51 6.45 -14.64 4.28
C LEU A 51 5.44 -15.65 4.81
N ASP A 52 4.89 -16.49 3.94
CA ASP A 52 3.95 -17.57 4.31
C ASP A 52 4.56 -18.52 5.34
N GLY A 53 5.83 -18.89 5.18
CA GLY A 53 6.58 -19.66 6.18
C GLY A 53 6.67 -18.98 7.56
N GLN A 54 6.34 -17.70 7.65
CA GLN A 54 6.25 -16.92 8.89
C GLN A 54 4.79 -16.64 9.29
N LYS A 55 3.82 -17.27 8.64
CA LYS A 55 2.37 -17.07 8.81
C LYS A 55 1.93 -15.64 8.47
N ILE A 56 2.54 -15.04 7.46
CA ILE A 56 2.27 -13.69 6.99
C ILE A 56 1.72 -13.77 5.57
N SER A 57 0.53 -13.26 5.36
CA SER A 57 -0.11 -13.14 4.05
C SER A 57 0.55 -12.05 3.19
N THR A 58 0.28 -12.01 1.90
CA THR A 58 0.94 -11.07 0.99
C THR A 58 -0.04 -10.33 0.09
N ILE A 59 0.28 -9.04 -0.18
CA ILE A 59 -0.31 -8.25 -1.25
C ILE A 59 0.75 -8.07 -2.33
N LEU A 60 0.42 -8.39 -3.56
CA LEU A 60 1.26 -8.11 -4.72
C LEU A 60 0.94 -6.71 -5.26
N ASP A 61 1.95 -5.85 -5.39
CA ASP A 61 1.86 -4.53 -6.00
C ASP A 61 2.76 -4.46 -7.22
N HIS A 62 2.16 -4.43 -8.40
CA HIS A 62 2.89 -4.19 -9.64
C HIS A 62 3.20 -2.70 -9.76
N LEU A 63 4.48 -2.35 -9.60
CA LEU A 63 4.93 -0.96 -9.56
C LEU A 63 4.73 -0.26 -10.90
N GLY A 64 4.08 0.89 -10.86
CA GLY A 64 3.75 1.80 -11.93
C GLY A 64 2.68 2.78 -11.47
N GLU A 65 2.69 3.98 -12.00
CA GLU A 65 1.70 5.03 -11.73
C GLU A 65 1.77 6.07 -12.84
N ASN A 66 0.68 6.85 -13.04
CA ASN A 66 0.65 7.98 -13.98
C ASN A 66 1.08 7.57 -15.40
N VAL A 67 0.44 6.56 -15.97
CA VAL A 67 0.72 6.12 -17.34
C VAL A 67 0.43 7.25 -18.35
N THR A 68 1.25 7.34 -19.39
CA THR A 68 1.26 8.46 -20.32
C THR A 68 0.50 8.19 -21.63
N ALA A 69 0.02 6.97 -21.81
CA ALA A 69 -0.78 6.57 -22.98
C ALA A 69 -1.82 5.49 -22.56
N PRO A 70 -3.01 5.45 -23.19
CA PRO A 70 -4.03 4.44 -22.90
C PRO A 70 -3.53 3.00 -23.09
N GLU A 71 -2.63 2.76 -24.02
CA GLU A 71 -2.02 1.46 -24.30
C GLU A 71 -1.25 0.94 -23.08
N HIS A 72 -0.55 1.82 -22.37
CA HIS A 72 0.16 1.45 -21.13
C HIS A 72 -0.82 1.04 -20.01
N ALA A 73 -2.02 1.62 -19.97
CA ALA A 73 -3.05 1.18 -19.05
C ALA A 73 -3.54 -0.25 -19.36
N VAL A 74 -3.67 -0.60 -20.65
CA VAL A 74 -4.00 -1.97 -21.08
C VAL A 74 -2.88 -2.95 -20.73
N GLU A 75 -1.62 -2.55 -20.88
CA GLU A 75 -0.46 -3.36 -20.47
C GLU A 75 -0.46 -3.62 -18.97
N ALA A 76 -0.79 -2.59 -18.16
CA ALA A 76 -0.92 -2.71 -16.72
C ALA A 76 -2.03 -3.69 -16.32
N VAL A 77 -3.21 -3.62 -16.95
CA VAL A 77 -4.28 -4.63 -16.77
C VAL A 77 -3.73 -6.04 -17.05
N GLY A 78 -3.01 -6.21 -18.17
CA GLY A 78 -2.38 -7.49 -18.50
C GLY A 78 -1.41 -7.98 -17.42
N ALA A 79 -0.66 -7.08 -16.78
CA ALA A 79 0.24 -7.42 -15.67
C ALA A 79 -0.53 -7.89 -14.43
N TYR A 80 -1.64 -7.22 -14.08
CA TYR A 80 -2.50 -7.64 -12.97
C TYR A 80 -3.20 -8.98 -13.23
N VAL A 81 -3.73 -9.20 -14.44
CA VAL A 81 -4.33 -10.49 -14.81
C VAL A 81 -3.30 -11.62 -14.72
N ARG A 82 -2.07 -11.42 -15.23
CA ARG A 82 -0.99 -12.41 -15.06
C ARG A 82 -0.64 -12.66 -13.59
N ALA A 83 -0.70 -11.63 -12.73
CA ALA A 83 -0.49 -11.81 -11.29
C ALA A 83 -1.60 -12.66 -10.68
N LEU A 84 -2.87 -12.44 -11.06
CA LEU A 84 -4.02 -13.23 -10.62
C LEU A 84 -3.96 -14.67 -11.13
N ASP A 85 -3.57 -14.90 -12.40
CA ASP A 85 -3.33 -16.24 -12.93
C ASP A 85 -2.21 -16.97 -12.16
N ARG A 86 -1.17 -16.21 -11.76
CA ARG A 86 -0.08 -16.78 -10.96
C ARG A 86 -0.55 -17.13 -9.54
N ILE A 87 -1.42 -16.33 -8.93
CA ILE A 87 -2.06 -16.63 -7.65
C ILE A 87 -2.89 -17.92 -7.74
N ARG A 88 -3.63 -18.12 -8.82
CA ARG A 88 -4.45 -19.33 -9.06
C ARG A 88 -3.66 -20.64 -8.93
N VAL A 89 -2.39 -20.63 -9.34
CA VAL A 89 -1.51 -21.82 -9.27
C VAL A 89 -0.70 -21.93 -7.98
N GLU A 90 -0.94 -21.04 -7.03
CA GLU A 90 -0.36 -21.06 -5.68
C GLU A 90 -1.47 -21.14 -4.61
N PRO A 91 -2.33 -22.16 -4.62
CA PRO A 91 -3.56 -22.19 -3.82
C PRO A 91 -3.35 -22.23 -2.31
N PHE A 92 -2.11 -22.50 -1.86
CA PHE A 92 -1.77 -22.53 -0.45
C PHE A 92 -1.28 -21.18 0.08
N LEU A 93 -1.08 -20.18 -0.79
CA LEU A 93 -0.65 -18.85 -0.41
C LEU A 93 -1.85 -17.91 -0.32
N ASP A 94 -2.00 -17.20 0.80
CA ASP A 94 -2.98 -16.13 0.91
C ASP A 94 -2.44 -14.86 0.24
N LEU A 95 -2.78 -14.70 -1.04
CA LEU A 95 -2.32 -13.62 -1.90
C LEU A 95 -3.48 -12.74 -2.36
N THR A 96 -3.27 -11.44 -2.32
CA THR A 96 -4.16 -10.41 -2.88
C THR A 96 -3.37 -9.47 -3.78
N VAL A 97 -4.05 -8.59 -4.52
CA VAL A 97 -3.40 -7.58 -5.35
C VAL A 97 -3.80 -6.17 -4.92
N SER A 98 -2.89 -5.21 -5.11
CA SER A 98 -3.18 -3.79 -4.96
C SER A 98 -2.96 -3.07 -6.28
N VAL A 99 -3.86 -2.14 -6.62
CA VAL A 99 -3.86 -1.42 -7.90
C VAL A 99 -3.88 0.09 -7.69
N LYS A 100 -3.27 0.84 -8.62
CA LYS A 100 -3.38 2.30 -8.70
C LYS A 100 -4.22 2.68 -9.90
N LEU A 101 -5.21 3.54 -9.68
CA LEU A 101 -6.14 3.89 -10.76
C LEU A 101 -5.48 4.74 -11.85
N THR A 102 -4.45 5.54 -11.54
CA THR A 102 -3.69 6.26 -12.56
C THR A 102 -2.92 5.30 -13.49
N GLN A 103 -2.52 4.13 -12.98
CA GLN A 103 -1.93 3.08 -13.80
C GLN A 103 -2.97 2.39 -14.71
N LEU A 104 -4.24 2.41 -14.31
CA LEU A 104 -5.35 1.81 -15.04
C LEU A 104 -6.13 2.83 -15.90
N GLY A 105 -5.56 4.02 -16.12
CA GLY A 105 -6.08 4.98 -17.08
C GLY A 105 -7.02 6.05 -16.51
N LEU A 106 -7.06 6.25 -15.18
CA LEU A 106 -7.90 7.28 -14.54
C LEU A 106 -7.63 8.69 -15.07
N ASP A 107 -6.40 8.98 -15.51
CA ASP A 107 -6.05 10.29 -16.07
C ASP A 107 -6.57 10.51 -17.49
N PHE A 108 -6.96 9.46 -18.20
CA PHE A 108 -7.54 9.57 -19.54
C PHE A 108 -9.07 9.69 -19.50
N SER A 109 -9.74 8.74 -18.85
CA SER A 109 -11.18 8.84 -18.59
C SER A 109 -11.61 7.94 -17.43
N HIS A 110 -12.76 8.28 -16.83
CA HIS A 110 -13.42 7.48 -15.81
C HIS A 110 -13.84 6.11 -16.38
N GLU A 111 -14.45 6.13 -17.57
CA GLU A 111 -15.00 4.94 -18.24
C GLU A 111 -13.90 3.94 -18.59
N LEU A 112 -12.74 4.43 -19.10
CA LEU A 112 -11.59 3.58 -19.38
C LEU A 112 -11.07 2.92 -18.09
N CYS A 113 -10.95 3.71 -17.02
CA CYS A 113 -10.48 3.21 -15.73
C CYS A 113 -11.42 2.14 -15.17
N VAL A 114 -12.73 2.39 -15.18
CA VAL A 114 -13.74 1.42 -14.75
C VAL A 114 -13.68 0.15 -15.58
N ALA A 115 -13.66 0.25 -16.91
CA ALA A 115 -13.56 -0.92 -17.80
C ALA A 115 -12.28 -1.75 -17.55
N ASN A 116 -11.15 -1.09 -17.29
CA ASN A 116 -9.90 -1.74 -16.96
C ASN A 116 -9.96 -2.41 -15.57
N MET A 117 -10.59 -1.76 -14.58
CA MET A 117 -10.80 -2.34 -13.25
C MET A 117 -11.73 -3.56 -13.31
N GLU A 118 -12.81 -3.52 -14.11
CA GLU A 118 -13.70 -4.66 -14.29
C GLU A 118 -12.95 -5.91 -14.74
N ARG A 119 -12.06 -5.79 -15.72
CA ARG A 119 -11.23 -6.91 -16.20
C ARG A 119 -10.36 -7.51 -15.09
N VAL A 120 -9.80 -6.67 -14.22
CA VAL A 120 -9.00 -7.14 -13.07
C VAL A 120 -9.90 -7.81 -12.02
N LEU A 121 -11.07 -7.23 -11.75
CA LEU A 121 -12.01 -7.77 -10.77
C LEU A 121 -12.67 -9.09 -11.22
N GLU A 122 -12.98 -9.23 -12.51
CA GLU A 122 -13.45 -10.49 -13.10
C GLU A 122 -12.42 -11.61 -12.90
N ALA A 123 -11.15 -11.36 -13.24
CA ALA A 123 -10.08 -12.33 -13.02
C ALA A 123 -9.86 -12.64 -11.51
N ALA A 124 -10.00 -11.65 -10.64
CA ALA A 124 -9.92 -11.84 -9.20
C ALA A 124 -11.09 -12.65 -8.64
N ALA A 125 -12.30 -12.45 -9.18
CA ALA A 125 -13.51 -13.18 -8.78
C ALA A 125 -13.40 -14.68 -9.04
N GLU A 126 -12.76 -15.10 -10.15
CA GLU A 126 -12.55 -16.50 -10.49
C GLU A 126 -11.77 -17.28 -9.42
N ILE A 127 -10.89 -16.60 -8.69
CA ILE A 127 -10.05 -17.19 -7.63
C ILE A 127 -10.47 -16.75 -6.23
N GLY A 128 -11.52 -15.93 -6.13
CA GLY A 128 -12.06 -15.46 -4.87
C GLY A 128 -11.12 -14.54 -4.07
N THR A 129 -10.18 -13.81 -4.73
CA THR A 129 -9.26 -12.91 -4.05
C THR A 129 -9.73 -11.45 -4.02
N LEU A 130 -9.16 -10.66 -3.12
CA LEU A 130 -9.45 -9.23 -2.95
C LEU A 130 -8.56 -8.39 -3.87
N VAL A 131 -9.14 -7.37 -4.50
CA VAL A 131 -8.42 -6.28 -5.17
C VAL A 131 -8.52 -5.02 -4.31
N MET A 132 -7.38 -4.48 -3.90
CA MET A 132 -7.33 -3.26 -3.11
C MET A 132 -6.94 -2.07 -3.99
N ILE A 133 -7.77 -1.04 -4.02
CA ILE A 133 -7.47 0.23 -4.69
C ILE A 133 -6.63 1.09 -3.74
N ASP A 134 -5.40 1.41 -4.16
CA ASP A 134 -4.55 2.34 -3.44
C ASP A 134 -5.08 3.78 -3.58
N MET A 135 -4.94 4.58 -2.52
CA MET A 135 -5.20 6.00 -2.59
C MET A 135 -3.93 6.74 -3.00
N GLU A 136 -4.05 7.53 -4.04
CA GLU A 136 -2.97 8.37 -4.55
C GLU A 136 -3.05 9.79 -3.93
N SER A 137 -2.49 10.82 -4.57
CA SER A 137 -2.51 12.17 -3.99
C SER A 137 -3.93 12.72 -3.79
N SER A 138 -4.05 13.77 -2.99
CA SER A 138 -5.34 14.40 -2.67
C SER A 138 -6.15 14.83 -3.91
N ALA A 139 -5.49 15.12 -5.03
CA ALA A 139 -6.13 15.45 -6.29
C ALA A 139 -6.95 14.28 -6.89
N TYR A 140 -6.64 13.04 -6.50
CA TYR A 140 -7.31 11.85 -7.03
C TYR A 140 -8.44 11.32 -6.13
N VAL A 141 -8.57 11.81 -4.90
CA VAL A 141 -9.50 11.23 -3.91
C VAL A 141 -10.92 11.14 -4.42
N ASP A 142 -11.49 12.22 -4.97
CA ASP A 142 -12.88 12.21 -5.45
C ASP A 142 -13.10 11.21 -6.59
N ARG A 143 -12.17 11.18 -7.56
CA ARG A 143 -12.25 10.26 -8.70
C ARG A 143 -12.07 8.81 -8.24
N THR A 144 -11.15 8.53 -7.34
CA THR A 144 -10.91 7.19 -6.78
C THR A 144 -12.13 6.69 -6.02
N LEU A 145 -12.73 7.51 -5.15
CA LEU A 145 -13.92 7.13 -4.39
C LEU A 145 -15.14 6.93 -5.30
N ARG A 146 -15.27 7.72 -6.37
CA ARG A 146 -16.32 7.51 -7.38
C ARG A 146 -16.18 6.16 -8.07
N VAL A 147 -14.99 5.81 -8.55
CA VAL A 147 -14.71 4.49 -9.17
C VAL A 147 -14.97 3.36 -8.15
N PHE A 148 -14.48 3.51 -6.92
CA PHE A 148 -14.69 2.50 -5.88
C PHE A 148 -16.16 2.24 -5.61
N ARG A 149 -17.00 3.29 -5.42
CA ARG A 149 -18.43 3.14 -5.16
C ARG A 149 -19.14 2.42 -6.31
N GLU A 150 -18.86 2.84 -7.54
CA GLU A 150 -19.44 2.21 -8.75
C GLU A 150 -19.08 0.72 -8.87
N LEU A 151 -17.81 0.37 -8.62
CA LEU A 151 -17.36 -1.02 -8.66
C LEU A 151 -17.93 -1.84 -7.48
N ARG A 152 -18.07 -1.22 -6.30
CA ARG A 152 -18.59 -1.89 -5.10
C ARG A 152 -20.05 -2.30 -5.21
N GLU A 153 -20.84 -1.66 -6.07
CA GLU A 153 -22.22 -2.08 -6.38
C GLU A 153 -22.27 -3.44 -7.07
N ARG A 154 -21.21 -3.84 -7.76
CA ARG A 154 -21.16 -5.06 -8.59
C ARG A 154 -20.18 -6.12 -8.06
N HIS A 155 -19.23 -5.71 -7.24
CA HIS A 155 -18.15 -6.57 -6.75
C HIS A 155 -17.96 -6.46 -5.24
N ASP A 156 -18.10 -7.58 -4.54
CA ASP A 156 -17.90 -7.63 -3.09
C ASP A 156 -16.43 -7.63 -2.69
N ARG A 157 -15.54 -8.08 -3.58
CA ARG A 157 -14.11 -8.25 -3.31
C ARG A 157 -13.25 -7.11 -3.83
N VAL A 158 -13.74 -5.89 -3.70
CA VAL A 158 -13.00 -4.67 -3.94
C VAL A 158 -12.93 -3.83 -2.66
N GLY A 159 -11.74 -3.33 -2.34
CA GLY A 159 -11.50 -2.44 -1.21
C GLY A 159 -10.81 -1.15 -1.65
N VAL A 160 -10.77 -0.16 -0.77
CA VAL A 160 -10.11 1.13 -1.04
C VAL A 160 -9.27 1.58 0.14
N ALA A 161 -8.14 2.24 -0.14
CA ALA A 161 -7.31 2.86 0.88
C ALA A 161 -7.78 4.30 1.17
N LEU A 162 -7.72 4.71 2.45
CA LEU A 162 -8.02 6.06 2.92
C LEU A 162 -6.85 6.62 3.72
N GLN A 163 -6.55 7.92 3.52
CA GLN A 163 -5.38 8.59 4.10
C GLN A 163 -5.79 9.51 5.27
N THR A 164 -5.34 9.20 6.48
CA THR A 164 -5.69 9.99 7.68
C THR A 164 -4.96 11.34 7.79
N CYS A 165 -3.97 11.59 6.93
CA CYS A 165 -3.37 12.92 6.83
C CYS A 165 -4.32 13.96 6.20
N LEU A 166 -5.32 13.53 5.43
CA LEU A 166 -6.26 14.44 4.79
C LEU A 166 -7.41 14.80 5.72
N ARG A 167 -7.71 16.10 5.83
CA ARG A 167 -8.80 16.63 6.69
C ARG A 167 -10.17 16.09 6.28
N ARG A 168 -10.36 15.79 5.01
CA ARG A 168 -11.61 15.30 4.44
C ARG A 168 -11.96 13.86 4.80
N THR A 169 -10.99 13.03 5.17
CA THR A 169 -11.16 11.57 5.29
C THR A 169 -12.26 11.16 6.28
N GLY A 170 -12.52 11.99 7.33
CA GLY A 170 -13.64 11.74 8.23
C GLY A 170 -14.99 11.75 7.50
N ARG A 171 -15.23 12.76 6.64
CA ARG A 171 -16.43 12.84 5.81
C ARG A 171 -16.48 11.73 4.76
N ASP A 172 -15.33 11.40 4.14
CA ASP A 172 -15.28 10.34 3.14
C ASP A 172 -15.68 8.97 3.73
N VAL A 173 -15.35 8.73 5.01
CA VAL A 173 -15.80 7.53 5.76
C VAL A 173 -17.31 7.50 5.95
N ASP A 174 -17.98 8.65 6.08
CA ASP A 174 -19.44 8.71 6.24
C ASP A 174 -20.20 8.31 4.96
N GLU A 175 -19.53 8.39 3.82
CA GLU A 175 -20.09 8.12 2.48
C GLU A 175 -19.73 6.74 1.93
N LEU A 176 -19.08 5.89 2.72
CA LEU A 176 -18.71 4.54 2.27
C LEU A 176 -19.91 3.59 2.21
N PRO A 177 -19.98 2.72 1.20
CA PRO A 177 -20.94 1.62 1.20
C PRO A 177 -20.75 0.70 2.42
N ASP A 178 -21.85 0.17 2.97
CA ASP A 178 -21.82 -0.73 4.13
C ASP A 178 -20.96 -1.97 3.87
N GLY A 179 -20.27 -2.45 4.91
CA GLY A 179 -19.44 -3.66 4.83
C GLY A 179 -18.22 -3.54 3.91
N SER A 180 -17.82 -2.33 3.53
CA SER A 180 -16.64 -2.10 2.70
C SER A 180 -15.35 -2.62 3.36
N VAL A 181 -14.38 -3.03 2.52
CA VAL A 181 -13.01 -3.34 2.94
C VAL A 181 -12.17 -2.07 2.80
N ILE A 182 -11.68 -1.54 3.92
CA ILE A 182 -10.98 -0.26 3.97
C ILE A 182 -9.58 -0.43 4.50
N ARG A 183 -8.58 -0.02 3.70
CA ARG A 183 -7.20 0.12 4.16
C ARG A 183 -7.01 1.52 4.72
N ILE A 184 -6.82 1.64 6.03
CA ILE A 184 -6.50 2.91 6.66
C ILE A 184 -4.99 3.12 6.70
N VAL A 185 -4.51 4.23 6.13
CA VAL A 185 -3.08 4.61 6.07
C VAL A 185 -2.88 6.02 6.59
N LYS A 186 -1.67 6.37 7.03
CA LYS A 186 -1.35 7.76 7.41
C LYS A 186 -1.32 8.71 6.21
N GLY A 187 -0.86 8.24 5.07
CA GLY A 187 -0.64 8.98 3.84
C GLY A 187 0.84 9.04 3.46
N ALA A 188 1.12 8.90 2.17
CA ALA A 188 2.48 8.80 1.63
C ALA A 188 2.92 10.01 0.79
N TYR A 189 1.99 10.87 0.39
CA TYR A 189 2.25 12.00 -0.50
C TYR A 189 2.56 13.29 0.27
N LEU A 190 3.24 14.22 -0.39
CA LEU A 190 3.41 15.60 0.11
C LEU A 190 2.15 16.38 -0.28
N GLU A 191 1.23 16.45 0.65
CA GLU A 191 -0.03 17.13 0.42
C GLU A 191 0.06 18.61 0.78
N PRO A 192 -0.71 19.47 0.08
CA PRO A 192 -0.81 20.88 0.44
C PRO A 192 -1.34 21.08 1.87
N PRO A 193 -0.85 22.10 2.62
CA PRO A 193 -1.25 22.31 4.01
C PRO A 193 -2.74 22.65 4.17
N GLU A 194 -3.39 23.11 3.12
CA GLU A 194 -4.83 23.41 3.10
C GLU A 194 -5.68 22.15 3.22
N VAL A 195 -5.22 21.03 2.67
CA VAL A 195 -5.98 19.78 2.63
C VAL A 195 -5.51 18.75 3.66
N ALA A 196 -4.29 18.90 4.19
CA ALA A 196 -3.68 17.94 5.12
C ALA A 196 -3.50 18.51 6.54
N PHE A 197 -3.43 17.62 7.51
CA PHE A 197 -3.04 17.96 8.87
C PHE A 197 -1.55 18.30 8.94
N ALA A 198 -1.23 19.33 9.73
CA ALA A 198 0.13 19.85 9.84
C ALA A 198 1.04 18.97 10.73
N THR A 199 0.47 18.31 11.73
CA THR A 199 1.25 17.59 12.73
C THR A 199 1.03 16.08 12.67
N ARG A 200 2.09 15.34 13.00
CA ARG A 200 2.01 13.89 13.14
C ARG A 200 0.98 13.48 14.21
N ARG A 201 0.85 14.26 15.29
CA ARG A 201 -0.11 13.97 16.35
C ARG A 201 -1.55 14.00 15.85
N GLU A 202 -1.91 15.00 15.03
CA GLU A 202 -3.24 15.08 14.41
C GLU A 202 -3.50 13.85 13.53
N VAL A 203 -2.52 13.50 12.66
CA VAL A 203 -2.62 12.31 11.77
C VAL A 203 -2.78 11.02 12.57
N ASP A 204 -2.00 10.84 13.65
CA ASP A 204 -2.05 9.64 14.49
C ASP A 204 -3.37 9.56 15.27
N THR A 205 -3.87 10.70 15.78
CA THR A 205 -5.17 10.78 16.44
C THR A 205 -6.31 10.44 15.47
N THR A 206 -6.30 11.03 14.28
CA THR A 206 -7.29 10.76 13.23
C THR A 206 -7.24 9.29 12.79
N PHE A 207 -6.03 8.71 12.69
CA PHE A 207 -5.86 7.30 12.36
C PHE A 207 -6.56 6.40 13.40
N ALA A 208 -6.30 6.60 14.67
CA ALA A 208 -6.93 5.82 15.74
C ALA A 208 -8.45 5.99 15.77
N GLN A 209 -8.94 7.23 15.64
CA GLN A 209 -10.37 7.54 15.63
C GLN A 209 -11.09 6.89 14.44
N LEU A 210 -10.57 7.05 13.22
CA LEU A 210 -11.20 6.49 12.03
C LEU A 210 -11.12 4.98 11.99
N THR A 211 -10.03 4.36 12.47
CA THR A 211 -9.96 2.90 12.65
C THR A 211 -11.09 2.41 13.56
N ALA A 212 -11.29 3.04 14.71
CA ALA A 212 -12.34 2.69 15.64
C ALA A 212 -13.76 2.92 15.05
N THR A 213 -13.96 4.02 14.34
CA THR A 213 -15.23 4.37 13.67
C THR A 213 -15.58 3.33 12.61
N LEU A 214 -14.65 3.00 11.71
CA LEU A 214 -14.85 2.01 10.65
C LEU A 214 -15.21 0.64 11.21
N LEU A 215 -14.49 0.19 12.25
CA LEU A 215 -14.79 -1.08 12.93
C LEU A 215 -16.16 -1.08 13.62
N ALA A 216 -16.52 0.04 14.27
CA ALA A 216 -17.82 0.17 14.92
C ALA A 216 -18.99 0.16 13.92
N ARG A 217 -18.77 0.69 12.70
CA ARG A 217 -19.77 0.70 11.61
C ARG A 217 -19.88 -0.62 10.83
N GLY A 218 -19.10 -1.65 11.17
CA GLY A 218 -19.22 -2.94 10.50
C GLY A 218 -18.29 -3.16 9.31
N HIS A 219 -17.40 -2.22 9.00
CA HIS A 219 -16.42 -2.39 7.91
C HIS A 219 -15.32 -3.42 8.27
N VAL A 220 -14.70 -4.00 7.25
CA VAL A 220 -13.44 -4.73 7.37
C VAL A 220 -12.30 -3.75 7.26
N VAL A 221 -11.40 -3.72 8.26
CA VAL A 221 -10.37 -2.67 8.35
C VAL A 221 -8.97 -3.27 8.25
N HIS A 222 -8.26 -2.88 7.21
CA HIS A 222 -6.83 -3.15 7.06
C HIS A 222 -6.02 -1.99 7.65
N VAL A 223 -5.39 -2.24 8.78
CA VAL A 223 -4.65 -1.26 9.59
C VAL A 223 -3.22 -1.17 9.10
N ALA A 224 -2.95 -0.22 8.19
CA ALA A 224 -1.68 -0.13 7.48
C ALA A 224 -0.75 0.91 8.13
N THR A 225 0.02 0.47 9.11
CA THR A 225 0.98 1.30 9.83
C THR A 225 2.16 0.49 10.38
N HIS A 226 3.30 1.19 10.61
CA HIS A 226 4.49 0.65 11.30
C HIS A 226 4.68 1.28 12.68
N ASP A 227 3.63 1.90 13.22
CA ASP A 227 3.66 2.58 14.51
C ASP A 227 3.17 1.64 15.61
N PRO A 228 4.05 1.21 16.55
CA PRO A 228 3.67 0.26 17.59
C PRO A 228 2.48 0.73 18.43
N ALA A 229 2.42 2.04 18.75
CA ALA A 229 1.36 2.58 19.59
C ALA A 229 -0.02 2.47 18.92
N LEU A 230 -0.09 2.67 17.60
CA LEU A 230 -1.34 2.51 16.84
C LEU A 230 -1.72 1.04 16.68
N LEU A 231 -0.73 0.15 16.48
CA LEU A 231 -0.97 -1.30 16.41
C LEU A 231 -1.52 -1.82 17.75
N ASP A 232 -0.82 -1.54 18.85
CA ASP A 232 -1.20 -1.99 20.20
C ASP A 232 -2.54 -1.36 20.64
N GLY A 233 -2.78 -0.09 20.28
CA GLY A 233 -4.06 0.58 20.49
C GLY A 233 -5.21 -0.07 19.73
N THR A 234 -4.97 -0.53 18.48
CA THR A 234 -5.98 -1.26 17.70
C THR A 234 -6.27 -2.63 18.32
N VAL A 235 -5.24 -3.41 18.68
CA VAL A 235 -5.41 -4.69 19.40
C VAL A 235 -6.30 -4.50 20.61
N SER A 236 -5.91 -3.56 21.49
CA SER A 236 -6.67 -3.28 22.72
C SER A 236 -8.13 -2.85 22.45
N PHE A 237 -8.38 -2.11 21.37
CA PHE A 237 -9.74 -1.71 20.99
C PHE A 237 -10.57 -2.89 20.51
N VAL A 238 -10.01 -3.73 19.63
CA VAL A 238 -10.65 -4.92 19.06
C VAL A 238 -11.03 -5.91 20.15
N GLU A 239 -10.10 -6.21 21.08
CA GLU A 239 -10.33 -7.11 22.20
C GLU A 239 -11.41 -6.60 23.17
N ARG A 240 -11.31 -5.32 23.59
CA ARG A 240 -12.31 -4.71 24.48
C ARG A 240 -13.72 -4.68 23.91
N ARG A 241 -13.85 -4.58 22.59
CA ARG A 241 -15.14 -4.52 21.87
C ARG A 241 -15.60 -5.87 21.35
N ALA A 242 -14.82 -6.93 21.60
CA ALA A 242 -15.06 -8.29 21.09
C ALA A 242 -15.32 -8.32 19.57
N ILE A 243 -14.56 -7.50 18.80
CA ILE A 243 -14.67 -7.47 17.35
C ILE A 243 -13.98 -8.72 16.79
N PRO A 244 -14.63 -9.47 15.88
CA PRO A 244 -13.99 -10.64 15.26
C PRO A 244 -12.72 -10.25 14.48
N TRP A 245 -11.65 -11.01 14.66
CA TRP A 245 -10.39 -10.80 13.95
C TRP A 245 -10.50 -11.00 12.43
N THR A 246 -11.56 -11.64 11.95
CA THR A 246 -11.90 -11.72 10.51
C THR A 246 -12.20 -10.34 9.89
N ARG A 247 -12.43 -9.32 10.71
CA ARG A 247 -12.69 -7.94 10.28
C ARG A 247 -11.47 -7.02 10.42
N VAL A 248 -10.34 -7.52 10.89
CA VAL A 248 -9.14 -6.72 11.14
C VAL A 248 -7.92 -7.42 10.55
N GLU A 249 -7.11 -6.71 9.80
CA GLU A 249 -5.83 -7.19 9.30
C GLU A 249 -4.77 -6.10 9.46
N PHE A 250 -3.60 -6.45 9.99
CA PHE A 250 -2.47 -5.53 10.06
C PHE A 250 -1.67 -5.58 8.78
N GLN A 251 -1.44 -4.43 8.14
CA GLN A 251 -0.70 -4.35 6.89
C GLN A 251 0.59 -3.55 7.05
N MET A 252 1.68 -4.09 6.53
CA MET A 252 2.99 -3.46 6.58
C MET A 252 3.73 -3.60 5.26
N LEU A 253 4.68 -2.70 5.02
CA LEU A 253 5.48 -2.71 3.80
C LEU A 253 6.62 -3.73 3.89
N TYR A 254 6.95 -4.34 2.77
CA TYR A 254 8.05 -5.28 2.63
C TYR A 254 9.38 -4.68 3.10
N GLY A 255 10.10 -5.41 3.92
CA GLY A 255 11.41 -5.02 4.45
C GLY A 255 11.41 -3.96 5.56
N ILE A 256 10.22 -3.43 5.95
CA ILE A 256 10.09 -2.41 7.00
C ILE A 256 9.52 -3.02 8.27
N ARG A 257 10.23 -2.83 9.41
CA ARG A 257 9.79 -3.30 10.74
C ARG A 257 9.41 -4.79 10.75
N ARG A 258 10.29 -5.63 10.20
CA ARG A 258 10.13 -7.09 10.25
C ARG A 258 9.95 -7.61 11.68
N ASP A 259 10.53 -6.92 12.65
CA ASP A 259 10.33 -7.18 14.09
C ASP A 259 8.85 -7.12 14.49
N LEU A 260 8.12 -6.09 14.04
CA LEU A 260 6.68 -5.95 14.30
C LEU A 260 5.84 -6.94 13.51
N GLN A 261 6.19 -7.21 12.25
CA GLN A 261 5.51 -8.19 11.42
C GLN A 261 5.54 -9.56 12.11
N ASN A 262 6.73 -10.01 12.51
CA ASN A 262 6.91 -11.29 13.18
C ASN A 262 6.26 -11.33 14.56
N ARG A 263 6.32 -10.23 15.33
CA ARG A 263 5.65 -10.14 16.63
C ARG A 263 4.16 -10.40 16.49
N LEU A 264 3.47 -9.64 15.64
CA LEU A 264 2.02 -9.77 15.46
C LEU A 264 1.62 -11.14 14.90
N ALA A 265 2.36 -11.66 13.92
CA ALA A 265 2.10 -12.99 13.37
C ALA A 265 2.29 -14.11 14.42
N ASN A 266 3.32 -14.01 15.28
CA ASN A 266 3.57 -14.97 16.37
C ASN A 266 2.54 -14.86 17.49
N GLU A 267 1.97 -13.68 17.72
CA GLU A 267 0.86 -13.44 18.64
C GLU A 267 -0.48 -13.95 18.06
N GLY A 268 -0.52 -14.38 16.79
CA GLY A 268 -1.69 -14.97 16.13
C GLY A 268 -2.62 -13.95 15.46
N TYR A 269 -2.21 -12.70 15.34
CA TYR A 269 -2.99 -11.68 14.64
C TYR A 269 -2.86 -11.80 13.12
N PRO A 270 -3.91 -11.47 12.34
CA PRO A 270 -3.83 -11.41 10.88
C PRO A 270 -2.84 -10.34 10.42
N VAL A 271 -1.78 -10.75 9.73
CA VAL A 271 -0.74 -9.85 9.19
C VAL A 271 -0.57 -10.10 7.71
N ARG A 272 -0.54 -9.02 6.94
CA ARG A 272 -0.25 -9.05 5.51
C ARG A 272 0.84 -8.06 5.12
N VAL A 273 1.76 -8.47 4.28
CA VAL A 273 2.86 -7.64 3.81
C VAL A 273 2.63 -7.23 2.36
N TYR A 274 2.72 -5.93 2.13
CA TYR A 274 2.64 -5.30 0.82
C TYR A 274 3.99 -5.47 0.12
N VAL A 275 4.04 -6.28 -0.94
CA VAL A 275 5.23 -6.69 -1.66
C VAL A 275 5.25 -6.04 -3.05
N PRO A 276 6.01 -4.95 -3.21
CA PRO A 276 6.16 -4.30 -4.50
C PRO A 276 7.15 -5.06 -5.39
N TYR A 277 6.83 -5.11 -6.69
CA TYR A 277 7.70 -5.66 -7.73
C TYR A 277 7.49 -4.93 -9.06
N GLY A 278 8.42 -5.03 -9.98
CA GLY A 278 8.34 -4.39 -11.30
C GLY A 278 9.52 -3.48 -11.59
N THR A 279 9.63 -3.01 -12.82
CA THR A 279 10.73 -2.17 -13.30
C THR A 279 10.66 -0.72 -12.84
N GLU A 280 9.44 -0.23 -12.53
CA GLU A 280 9.18 1.16 -12.11
C GLU A 280 9.35 1.36 -10.59
N TRP A 281 10.36 0.72 -10.00
CA TRP A 281 10.60 0.72 -8.56
C TRP A 281 11.21 2.03 -8.02
N TYR A 282 11.81 2.86 -8.86
CA TYR A 282 12.54 4.04 -8.38
C TYR A 282 11.66 5.08 -7.65
N PRO A 283 10.49 5.49 -8.16
CA PRO A 283 9.60 6.40 -7.44
C PRO A 283 9.10 5.82 -6.10
N TYR A 284 8.83 4.53 -6.06
CA TYR A 284 8.46 3.83 -4.84
C TYR A 284 9.57 3.90 -3.79
N LEU A 285 10.81 3.56 -4.17
CA LEU A 285 11.96 3.57 -3.27
C LEU A 285 12.24 4.97 -2.70
N THR A 286 12.15 6.01 -3.54
CA THR A 286 12.40 7.40 -3.12
C THR A 286 11.39 7.86 -2.07
N ARG A 287 10.11 7.49 -2.21
CA ARG A 287 9.09 7.74 -1.18
C ARG A 287 9.43 7.05 0.14
N ARG A 288 9.89 5.79 0.11
CA ARG A 288 10.31 5.05 1.34
C ARG A 288 11.50 5.69 2.02
N MET A 289 12.45 6.22 1.27
CA MET A 289 13.60 6.95 1.84
C MET A 289 13.17 8.28 2.47
N ALA A 290 12.24 9.00 1.86
CA ALA A 290 11.75 10.28 2.37
C ALA A 290 10.90 10.16 3.64
N GLU A 291 10.27 9.01 3.90
CA GLU A 291 9.38 8.82 5.06
C GLU A 291 10.12 8.71 6.40
N ARG A 292 11.34 8.16 6.41
CA ARG A 292 12.12 7.97 7.63
C ARG A 292 13.61 8.22 7.41
N PRO A 293 14.26 9.09 8.18
CA PRO A 293 15.71 9.29 8.16
C PRO A 293 16.50 8.01 8.45
N ALA A 294 15.95 7.09 9.24
CA ALA A 294 16.56 5.77 9.47
C ALA A 294 16.72 4.96 8.17
N ASN A 295 15.80 5.10 7.20
CA ASN A 295 15.93 4.47 5.89
C ASN A 295 17.07 5.10 5.09
N MET A 296 17.25 6.43 5.19
CA MET A 296 18.39 7.15 4.61
C MET A 296 19.73 6.72 5.23
N TRP A 297 19.77 6.61 6.56
CA TRP A 297 20.95 6.13 7.27
C TRP A 297 21.30 4.70 6.89
N PHE A 298 20.33 3.83 6.80
CA PHE A 298 20.52 2.47 6.31
C PHE A 298 21.08 2.45 4.88
N PHE A 299 20.56 3.30 4.00
CA PHE A 299 21.07 3.46 2.65
C PHE A 299 22.52 3.93 2.66
N ALA A 300 22.85 5.02 3.36
CA ALA A 300 24.20 5.58 3.43
C ALA A 300 25.21 4.58 4.05
N SER A 301 24.84 3.89 5.12
CA SER A 301 25.72 2.93 5.79
C SER A 301 26.02 1.70 4.95
N ASN A 302 25.06 1.22 4.14
CA ASN A 302 25.30 0.10 3.23
C ASN A 302 26.15 0.51 2.02
N LEU A 303 25.98 1.72 1.50
CA LEU A 303 26.87 2.24 0.45
C LEU A 303 28.33 2.28 0.89
N VAL A 304 28.60 2.72 2.13
CA VAL A 304 29.96 2.74 2.69
C VAL A 304 30.51 1.32 2.93
N ARG A 305 29.65 0.37 3.27
CA ARG A 305 30.03 -1.03 3.59
C ARG A 305 30.36 -1.86 2.35
N PHE A 306 29.70 -1.60 1.22
CA PHE A 306 29.89 -2.32 -0.05
C PHE A 306 30.80 -1.54 -1.05
N GLY A 307 31.25 -0.33 -0.69
CA GLY A 307 32.21 0.48 -1.47
C GLY A 307 33.67 0.31 -1.06
N ARG A 308 33.96 -0.67 -0.17
CA ARG A 308 35.33 -1.04 0.22
C ARG A 308 35.71 -2.40 -0.31
#